data_630d12e7216cff7bc5419ea196995173
#
_entry.id   630d12e7216cff7bc5419ea196995173
#
_cell.length_a   1.000
_cell.length_b   1.000
_cell.length_c   1.000
_cell.angle_alpha   90.00
_cell.angle_beta   90.00
_cell.angle_gamma   90.00
#
_symmetry.space_group_name_H-M   'P 1'
#
loop_
_entity.id
_entity.type
_entity.pdbx_description
1 polymer ?
#
loop_
_entity_poly.entity_id
_entity_poly.type
_entity_poly.pdbx_seq_one_letter_code
_entity_poly.pdbx_strand_id
1 'polypeptide(L)'
;MSDGEQTEPESREDSDEQPEQDADQDAGADEDESDGAVFSNYGIASAVLGVLSVAAVVLAVVIWSAHRDATDERAYLTRVMQTAAGWTGVLINMNSGNIDASLQRLHDGTVGELNTDFDAAMQPYKQVVEKLQSKSAGRIDAVAIETVHHDLDTEPGVARPVVTTKLPPFASRLDSVMLIATSVSENAGAKPQTVHWNLRLDVSNVDGKLMVSGLESVR
;
A
#
# COMPACT_ATOMS: atom_id res chain seq x y z
N MET A 1 -61.38 5.15 5.53
CA MET A 1 -61.53 5.99 6.69
C MET A 1 -60.34 6.93 6.59
N SER A 2 -60.66 7.94 6.00
CA SER A 2 -61.13 9.29 6.39
C SER A 2 -59.94 10.21 6.40
N ASP A 3 -59.78 11.01 5.38
CA ASP A 3 -60.24 12.42 5.23
C ASP A 3 -59.33 13.34 6.03
N GLY A 4 -58.86 14.43 5.57
CA GLY A 4 -59.22 15.42 4.62
C GLY A 4 -58.15 16.47 4.68
N GLU A 5 -57.92 17.06 3.58
CA GLU A 5 -58.52 18.33 3.10
C GLU A 5 -57.76 19.57 3.55
N GLN A 6 -57.05 20.17 2.61
CA GLN A 6 -57.33 21.43 1.93
C GLN A 6 -57.35 22.68 2.84
N THR A 7 -56.52 23.67 2.57
CA THR A 7 -56.99 24.90 1.88
C THR A 7 -55.87 25.93 1.73
N GLU A 8 -55.54 26.27 0.50
CA GLU A 8 -55.30 27.67 0.07
C GLU A 8 -56.65 28.41 0.06
N PRO A 9 -56.79 29.74 0.08
CA PRO A 9 -56.28 30.62 -0.96
C PRO A 9 -55.98 32.11 -0.57
N GLU A 10 -55.40 32.80 -1.53
CA GLU A 10 -55.82 34.04 -2.20
C GLU A 10 -55.53 35.40 -1.53
N SER A 11 -54.70 36.13 -2.22
CA SER A 11 -55.00 37.32 -3.09
C SER A 11 -55.11 38.69 -2.50
N ARG A 12 -54.52 39.54 -3.26
CA ARG A 12 -54.85 40.99 -3.62
C ARG A 12 -53.86 42.01 -3.09
N GLU A 13 -53.12 42.61 -4.04
CA GLU A 13 -53.38 43.82 -4.83
C GLU A 13 -53.54 45.04 -3.92
N ASP A 14 -52.91 46.11 -4.03
CA ASP A 14 -52.77 47.00 -5.16
C ASP A 14 -52.07 48.31 -4.71
N SER A 15 -51.51 48.98 -5.70
CA SER A 15 -51.53 50.47 -5.89
C SER A 15 -50.32 51.27 -5.37
N ASP A 16 -49.52 51.64 -6.32
CA ASP A 16 -49.30 52.99 -6.85
C ASP A 16 -49.02 54.14 -5.87
N GLU A 17 -47.92 54.80 -6.07
CA GLU A 17 -47.77 56.15 -6.56
C GLU A 17 -46.34 56.65 -6.53
N GLN A 18 -45.85 56.98 -7.72
CA GLN A 18 -44.80 57.99 -7.91
C GLN A 18 -45.46 59.37 -7.76
N PRO A 19 -44.76 60.40 -7.36
CA PRO A 19 -44.36 61.38 -8.36
C PRO A 19 -42.98 61.99 -8.22
N GLU A 20 -42.59 62.47 -9.32
CA GLU A 20 -41.44 63.16 -9.82
C GLU A 20 -41.08 64.51 -9.15
N GLN A 21 -39.86 64.95 -9.56
CA GLN A 21 -39.37 66.35 -9.68
C GLN A 21 -38.73 66.95 -8.41
N ASP A 22 -37.63 67.67 -8.45
CA ASP A 22 -36.93 68.43 -9.49
C ASP A 22 -35.50 68.73 -9.07
N ALA A 23 -34.67 68.82 -10.07
CA ALA A 23 -33.56 69.73 -10.37
C ALA A 23 -32.96 70.62 -9.24
N ASP A 24 -31.68 70.69 -9.12
CA ASP A 24 -30.82 71.75 -9.64
C ASP A 24 -29.38 71.61 -9.09
N GLN A 25 -28.46 71.61 -10.02
CA GLN A 25 -27.17 72.27 -10.13
C GLN A 25 -26.45 72.71 -8.85
N ASP A 26 -25.25 72.19 -8.66
CA ASP A 26 -24.12 73.12 -8.73
C ASP A 26 -22.78 72.39 -9.02
N ALA A 27 -22.03 73.03 -9.89
CA ALA A 27 -20.71 72.63 -10.33
C ALA A 27 -19.67 72.87 -9.24
N GLY A 28 -18.84 71.86 -9.03
CA GLY A 28 -17.62 71.96 -8.26
C GLY A 28 -16.58 71.02 -8.87
N ALA A 29 -15.87 71.53 -9.89
CA ALA A 29 -14.66 70.90 -10.37
C ALA A 29 -13.62 70.97 -9.25
N ASP A 30 -13.21 69.81 -8.75
CA ASP A 30 -11.91 69.63 -8.14
C ASP A 30 -11.27 68.42 -8.87
N GLU A 31 -10.44 68.78 -9.84
CA GLU A 31 -9.43 67.90 -10.42
C GLU A 31 -8.42 67.63 -9.31
N ASP A 32 -8.63 66.53 -8.57
CA ASP A 32 -7.57 65.90 -7.79
C ASP A 32 -6.95 64.80 -8.65
N GLU A 33 -5.85 65.15 -9.27
CA GLU A 33 -4.88 64.22 -9.82
C GLU A 33 -4.39 63.30 -8.69
N SER A 34 -5.11 62.24 -8.43
CA SER A 34 -4.57 61.14 -7.64
C SER A 34 -3.79 60.21 -8.55
N ASP A 35 -2.54 60.63 -8.71
CA ASP A 35 -1.45 59.84 -9.20
C ASP A 35 -1.48 58.39 -8.62
N GLY A 36 -1.63 57.40 -9.49
CA GLY A 36 -0.95 56.13 -9.41
C GLY A 36 -1.27 55.16 -8.27
N ALA A 37 -2.48 54.97 -7.82
CA ALA A 37 -2.80 53.77 -7.05
C ALA A 37 -3.47 52.73 -7.95
N VAL A 38 -2.67 51.99 -8.68
CA VAL A 38 -3.10 50.89 -9.57
C VAL A 38 -3.68 49.70 -8.78
N PHE A 39 -3.63 49.79 -7.44
CA PHE A 39 -4.13 48.73 -6.58
C PHE A 39 -5.24 49.26 -5.66
N SER A 40 -6.47 49.11 -6.09
CA SER A 40 -7.62 49.20 -5.19
C SER A 40 -7.50 48.13 -4.10
N ASN A 41 -7.93 48.44 -2.85
CA ASN A 41 -7.96 47.50 -1.75
C ASN A 41 -8.63 46.14 -2.13
N TYR A 42 -9.61 46.20 -3.01
CA TYR A 42 -10.24 45.02 -3.63
C TYR A 42 -9.34 44.26 -4.56
N GLY A 43 -8.47 44.91 -5.31
CA GLY A 43 -7.48 44.25 -6.18
C GLY A 43 -6.40 43.52 -5.40
N ILE A 44 -5.93 44.10 -4.29
CA ILE A 44 -4.97 43.45 -3.38
C ILE A 44 -5.62 42.25 -2.69
N ALA A 45 -6.85 42.38 -2.17
CA ALA A 45 -7.58 41.29 -1.55
C ALA A 45 -7.83 40.13 -2.54
N SER A 46 -8.19 40.44 -3.78
CA SER A 46 -8.36 39.43 -4.83
C SER A 46 -7.06 38.73 -5.21
N ALA A 47 -5.94 39.46 -5.28
CA ALA A 47 -4.64 38.88 -5.57
C ALA A 47 -4.18 37.93 -4.43
N VAL A 48 -4.36 38.34 -3.17
CA VAL A 48 -4.05 37.51 -1.99
C VAL A 48 -4.91 36.25 -1.98
N LEU A 49 -6.22 36.36 -2.25
CA LEU A 49 -7.13 35.24 -2.32
C LEU A 49 -6.74 34.29 -3.45
N GLY A 50 -6.32 34.82 -4.61
CA GLY A 50 -5.81 34.02 -5.73
C GLY A 50 -4.54 33.24 -5.37
N VAL A 51 -3.58 33.86 -4.69
CA VAL A 51 -2.36 33.19 -4.23
C VAL A 51 -2.69 32.12 -3.19
N LEU A 52 -3.57 32.39 -2.24
CA LEU A 52 -4.01 31.39 -1.26
C LEU A 52 -4.72 30.22 -1.92
N SER A 53 -5.56 30.47 -2.93
CA SER A 53 -6.23 29.42 -3.68
C SER A 53 -5.24 28.52 -4.41
N VAL A 54 -4.24 29.08 -5.10
CA VAL A 54 -3.19 28.31 -5.76
C VAL A 54 -2.39 27.51 -4.74
N ALA A 55 -1.99 28.11 -3.61
CA ALA A 55 -1.28 27.41 -2.56
C ALA A 55 -2.10 26.23 -1.98
N ALA A 56 -3.41 26.42 -1.78
CA ALA A 56 -4.29 25.35 -1.32
C ALA A 56 -4.39 24.18 -2.32
N VAL A 57 -4.48 24.49 -3.62
CA VAL A 57 -4.49 23.46 -4.67
C VAL A 57 -3.18 22.68 -4.71
N VAL A 58 -2.03 23.39 -4.64
CA VAL A 58 -0.71 22.74 -4.60
C VAL A 58 -0.58 21.84 -3.39
N LEU A 59 -0.98 22.30 -2.20
CA LEU A 59 -0.99 21.49 -0.99
C LEU A 59 -1.89 20.26 -1.13
N ALA A 60 -3.08 20.42 -1.69
CA ALA A 60 -4.01 19.31 -1.91
C ALA A 60 -3.40 18.25 -2.85
N VAL A 61 -2.73 18.67 -3.93
CA VAL A 61 -2.04 17.77 -4.85
C VAL A 61 -0.89 17.04 -4.17
N VAL A 62 -0.06 17.74 -3.38
CA VAL A 62 1.05 17.14 -2.65
C VAL A 62 0.56 16.11 -1.61
N ILE A 63 -0.47 16.45 -0.84
CA ILE A 63 -1.05 15.52 0.14
C ILE A 63 -1.66 14.30 -0.56
N TRP A 64 -2.35 14.52 -1.68
CA TRP A 64 -2.97 13.44 -2.44
C TRP A 64 -1.93 12.50 -3.07
N SER A 65 -0.84 13.03 -3.64
CA SER A 65 0.25 12.21 -4.20
C SER A 65 0.94 11.38 -3.11
N ALA A 66 1.29 12.00 -1.96
CA ALA A 66 1.91 11.30 -0.85
C ALA A 66 1.00 10.19 -0.26
N HIS A 67 -0.32 10.43 -0.21
CA HIS A 67 -1.28 9.41 0.23
C HIS A 67 -1.37 8.24 -0.77
N ARG A 68 -1.32 8.53 -2.05
CA ARG A 68 -1.34 7.52 -3.12
C ARG A 68 -0.12 6.62 -3.05
N ASP A 69 1.07 7.21 -2.93
CA ASP A 69 2.33 6.47 -2.82
C ASP A 69 2.33 5.54 -1.60
N ALA A 70 1.83 6.01 -0.45
CA ALA A 70 1.71 5.19 0.75
C ALA A 70 0.70 4.03 0.59
N THR A 71 -0.36 4.22 -0.19
CA THR A 71 -1.35 3.18 -0.46
C THR A 71 -0.80 2.12 -1.40
N ASP A 72 -0.10 2.54 -2.45
CA ASP A 72 0.52 1.67 -3.43
C ASP A 72 1.64 0.82 -2.79
N GLU A 73 2.43 1.42 -1.89
CA GLU A 73 3.45 0.70 -1.12
C GLU A 73 2.83 -0.38 -0.22
N ARG A 74 1.77 -0.06 0.51
CA ARG A 74 1.06 -1.05 1.35
C ARG A 74 0.46 -2.18 0.53
N ALA A 75 -0.12 -1.86 -0.63
CA ALA A 75 -0.64 -2.85 -1.55
C ALA A 75 0.47 -3.76 -2.11
N TYR A 76 1.63 -3.18 -2.41
CA TYR A 76 2.80 -3.92 -2.84
C TYR A 76 3.29 -4.87 -1.73
N LEU A 77 3.53 -4.38 -0.52
CA LEU A 77 3.97 -5.20 0.62
C LEU A 77 2.97 -6.31 0.97
N THR A 78 1.67 -6.04 0.81
CA THR A 78 0.65 -7.09 0.97
C THR A 78 0.82 -8.20 -0.06
N ARG A 79 1.12 -7.89 -1.32
CA ARG A 79 1.40 -8.90 -2.34
C ARG A 79 2.69 -9.67 -2.05
N VAL A 80 3.71 -9.00 -1.53
CA VAL A 80 4.97 -9.65 -1.10
C VAL A 80 4.68 -10.68 -0.02
N MET A 81 3.95 -10.32 1.03
CA MET A 81 3.54 -11.25 2.10
C MET A 81 2.69 -12.41 1.58
N GLN A 82 1.75 -12.14 0.67
CA GLN A 82 0.93 -13.18 0.04
C GLN A 82 1.76 -14.15 -0.79
N THR A 83 2.76 -13.66 -1.52
CA THR A 83 3.67 -14.50 -2.30
C THR A 83 4.47 -15.42 -1.38
N ALA A 84 5.08 -14.89 -0.32
CA ALA A 84 5.82 -15.67 0.67
C ALA A 84 4.90 -16.71 1.36
N ALA A 85 3.71 -16.30 1.77
CA ALA A 85 2.72 -17.17 2.39
C ALA A 85 2.25 -18.27 1.43
N GLY A 86 1.95 -17.92 0.19
CA GLY A 86 1.52 -18.88 -0.83
C GLY A 86 2.59 -19.93 -1.12
N TRP A 87 3.85 -19.51 -1.28
CA TRP A 87 4.98 -20.40 -1.50
C TRP A 87 5.21 -21.32 -0.29
N THR A 88 5.26 -20.77 0.92
CA THR A 88 5.42 -21.57 2.15
C THR A 88 4.22 -22.49 2.37
N GLY A 89 3.01 -22.05 2.04
CA GLY A 89 1.80 -22.89 2.11
C GLY A 89 1.92 -24.16 1.27
N VAL A 90 2.53 -24.08 0.09
CA VAL A 90 2.85 -25.27 -0.72
C VAL A 90 3.87 -26.15 -0.01
N LEU A 91 4.95 -25.54 0.50
CA LEU A 91 6.05 -26.26 1.18
C LEU A 91 5.55 -27.09 2.37
N ILE A 92 4.78 -26.48 3.28
CA ILE A 92 4.34 -27.15 4.53
C ILE A 92 3.18 -28.14 4.34
N ASN A 93 2.55 -28.15 3.16
CA ASN A 93 1.44 -29.04 2.81
C ASN A 93 1.83 -30.11 1.78
N MET A 94 3.13 -30.31 1.55
CA MET A 94 3.61 -31.37 0.69
C MET A 94 3.34 -32.75 1.31
N ASN A 95 2.95 -33.68 0.46
CA ASN A 95 2.73 -35.07 0.83
C ASN A 95 3.09 -36.00 -0.34
N SER A 96 3.16 -37.32 -0.08
CA SER A 96 3.53 -38.32 -1.10
C SER A 96 2.59 -38.33 -2.33
N GLY A 97 1.36 -37.84 -2.21
CA GLY A 97 0.40 -37.80 -3.31
C GLY A 97 0.48 -36.53 -4.18
N ASN A 98 1.13 -35.46 -3.68
CA ASN A 98 1.21 -34.18 -4.40
C ASN A 98 2.64 -33.68 -4.58
N ILE A 99 3.65 -34.45 -4.20
CA ILE A 99 5.06 -34.00 -4.13
C ILE A 99 5.54 -33.41 -5.46
N ASP A 100 5.30 -34.08 -6.58
CA ASP A 100 5.77 -33.62 -7.89
C ASP A 100 5.13 -32.27 -8.27
N ALA A 101 3.81 -32.16 -8.11
CA ALA A 101 3.09 -30.93 -8.41
C ALA A 101 3.49 -29.78 -7.44
N SER A 102 3.78 -30.10 -6.18
CA SER A 102 4.23 -29.14 -5.18
C SER A 102 5.64 -28.65 -5.46
N LEU A 103 6.57 -29.56 -5.79
CA LEU A 103 7.95 -29.20 -6.16
C LEU A 103 7.96 -28.34 -7.43
N GLN A 104 7.16 -28.67 -8.44
CA GLN A 104 7.05 -27.85 -9.64
C GLN A 104 6.55 -26.43 -9.32
N ARG A 105 5.51 -26.29 -8.48
CA ARG A 105 5.00 -24.98 -8.06
C ARG A 105 6.00 -24.16 -7.28
N LEU A 106 6.76 -24.83 -6.39
CA LEU A 106 7.82 -24.15 -5.62
C LEU A 106 8.92 -23.68 -6.57
N HIS A 107 9.37 -24.53 -7.48
CA HIS A 107 10.39 -24.21 -8.48
C HIS A 107 9.95 -23.04 -9.38
N ASP A 108 8.71 -23.08 -9.91
CA ASP A 108 8.13 -22.00 -10.74
C ASP A 108 7.97 -20.66 -9.98
N GLY A 109 7.95 -20.74 -8.66
CA GLY A 109 7.88 -19.59 -7.75
C GLY A 109 9.22 -19.09 -7.26
N THR A 110 10.35 -19.73 -7.64
CA THR A 110 11.69 -19.34 -7.22
C THR A 110 12.51 -18.68 -8.32
N VAL A 111 13.53 -17.93 -7.93
CA VAL A 111 14.46 -17.25 -8.84
C VAL A 111 15.86 -17.17 -8.24
N GLY A 112 16.86 -16.97 -9.10
CA GLY A 112 18.25 -16.80 -8.70
C GLY A 112 18.90 -18.08 -8.20
N GLU A 113 19.74 -17.98 -7.18
CA GLU A 113 20.51 -19.10 -6.64
C GLU A 113 19.58 -20.18 -6.08
N LEU A 114 18.51 -19.79 -5.36
CA LEU A 114 17.53 -20.73 -4.84
C LEU A 114 16.88 -21.57 -5.93
N ASN A 115 16.60 -20.99 -7.11
CA ASN A 115 16.05 -21.72 -8.25
C ASN A 115 17.08 -22.67 -8.87
N THR A 116 18.33 -22.22 -8.99
CA THR A 116 19.42 -23.02 -9.58
C THR A 116 19.71 -24.30 -8.78
N ASP A 117 19.70 -24.16 -7.45
CA ASP A 117 20.04 -25.28 -6.54
C ASP A 117 18.80 -26.08 -6.13
N PHE A 118 17.61 -25.63 -6.54
CA PHE A 118 16.33 -26.18 -6.07
C PHE A 118 16.22 -27.69 -6.32
N ASP A 119 16.47 -28.14 -7.54
CA ASP A 119 16.32 -29.54 -7.90
C ASP A 119 17.33 -30.43 -7.14
N ALA A 120 18.58 -29.98 -7.01
CA ALA A 120 19.61 -30.71 -6.26
C ALA A 120 19.25 -30.83 -4.77
N ALA A 121 18.71 -29.77 -4.16
CA ALA A 121 18.32 -29.76 -2.76
C ALA A 121 17.05 -30.57 -2.49
N MET A 122 16.11 -30.60 -3.44
CA MET A 122 14.80 -31.21 -3.24
C MET A 122 14.74 -32.70 -3.59
N GLN A 123 15.65 -33.23 -4.41
CA GLN A 123 15.65 -34.65 -4.78
C GLN A 123 15.76 -35.60 -3.57
N PRO A 124 16.69 -35.40 -2.61
CA PRO A 124 16.75 -36.27 -1.42
C PRO A 124 15.46 -36.18 -0.58
N TYR A 125 14.86 -34.96 -0.47
CA TYR A 125 13.63 -34.76 0.27
C TYR A 125 12.45 -35.52 -0.37
N LYS A 126 12.32 -35.46 -1.69
CA LYS A 126 11.31 -36.20 -2.44
C LYS A 126 11.37 -37.70 -2.14
N GLN A 127 12.55 -38.29 -2.22
CA GLN A 127 12.74 -39.73 -1.95
C GLN A 127 12.32 -40.09 -0.51
N VAL A 128 12.60 -39.25 0.47
CA VAL A 128 12.19 -39.47 1.87
C VAL A 128 10.69 -39.42 2.02
N VAL A 129 10.03 -38.38 1.46
CA VAL A 129 8.58 -38.21 1.51
C VAL A 129 7.84 -39.37 0.86
N GLU A 130 8.29 -39.83 -0.31
CA GLU A 130 7.72 -40.97 -1.02
C GLU A 130 7.92 -42.29 -0.25
N LYS A 131 9.11 -42.54 0.24
CA LYS A 131 9.45 -43.76 1.00
C LYS A 131 8.69 -43.89 2.30
N LEU A 132 8.53 -42.77 3.02
CA LEU A 132 7.78 -42.70 4.29
C LEU A 132 6.28 -42.57 4.11
N GLN A 133 5.81 -42.39 2.86
CA GLN A 133 4.41 -42.05 2.56
C GLN A 133 3.89 -40.89 3.42
N SER A 134 4.77 -39.89 3.56
CA SER A 134 4.55 -38.77 4.45
C SER A 134 3.33 -37.97 4.03
N LYS A 135 2.54 -37.56 5.01
CA LYS A 135 1.44 -36.59 4.85
C LYS A 135 1.76 -35.41 5.76
N SER A 136 1.71 -34.22 5.19
CA SER A 136 1.85 -32.99 5.96
C SER A 136 0.65 -32.12 5.74
N ALA A 137 0.13 -31.58 6.84
CA ALA A 137 -0.93 -30.57 6.85
C ALA A 137 -0.47 -29.41 7.73
N GLY A 138 -0.27 -28.27 7.10
CA GLY A 138 0.27 -27.07 7.75
C GLY A 138 -0.63 -25.86 7.61
N ARG A 139 -0.45 -24.93 8.54
CA ARG A 139 -1.05 -23.60 8.49
C ARG A 139 0.01 -22.55 8.74
N ILE A 140 -0.20 -21.39 8.21
CA ILE A 140 0.61 -20.22 8.50
C ILE A 140 -0.01 -19.51 9.69
N ASP A 141 0.79 -19.26 10.72
CA ASP A 141 0.37 -18.64 11.98
C ASP A 141 0.60 -17.12 11.93
N ALA A 142 1.71 -16.66 11.33
CA ALA A 142 2.02 -15.24 11.17
C ALA A 142 2.90 -14.98 9.95
N VAL A 143 2.73 -13.80 9.35
CA VAL A 143 3.57 -13.26 8.27
C VAL A 143 3.81 -11.80 8.53
N ALA A 144 5.05 -11.36 8.42
CA ALA A 144 5.43 -9.96 8.58
C ALA A 144 6.56 -9.58 7.62
N ILE A 145 6.55 -8.35 7.14
CA ILE A 145 7.71 -7.78 6.45
C ILE A 145 8.79 -7.51 7.49
N GLU A 146 10.00 -7.97 7.21
CA GLU A 146 11.15 -7.62 8.02
C GLU A 146 11.61 -6.21 7.67
N THR A 147 11.27 -5.25 8.52
CA THR A 147 11.75 -3.88 8.36
C THR A 147 12.89 -3.68 9.35
N VAL A 148 14.10 -3.56 8.85
CA VAL A 148 15.25 -3.23 9.69
C VAL A 148 15.25 -1.73 9.95
N HIS A 149 14.69 -1.32 11.10
CA HIS A 149 14.72 0.05 11.56
C HIS A 149 16.06 0.32 12.26
N HIS A 150 17.00 0.89 11.53
CA HIS A 150 18.29 1.32 12.09
C HIS A 150 18.22 2.66 12.84
N ASP A 151 17.07 3.32 12.86
CA ASP A 151 16.91 4.66 13.43
C ASP A 151 16.91 4.68 14.96
N LEU A 152 16.65 3.55 15.62
CA LEU A 152 16.58 3.45 17.08
C LEU A 152 17.92 3.13 17.74
N ASP A 153 18.89 2.61 16.98
CA ASP A 153 20.17 2.13 17.51
C ASP A 153 21.35 3.03 17.16
N THR A 154 21.11 4.16 16.50
CA THR A 154 22.19 5.07 16.11
C THR A 154 22.33 6.17 17.14
N GLU A 155 23.47 6.24 17.83
CA GLU A 155 23.81 7.36 18.71
C GLU A 155 23.85 8.69 17.94
N PRO A 156 23.42 9.81 18.55
CA PRO A 156 23.47 11.12 17.91
C PRO A 156 24.91 11.46 17.45
N GLY A 157 25.09 11.66 16.15
CA GLY A 157 26.37 12.02 15.54
C GLY A 157 27.17 10.87 14.93
N VAL A 158 26.68 9.65 14.99
CA VAL A 158 27.28 8.50 14.29
C VAL A 158 26.66 8.37 12.90
N ALA A 159 27.51 8.25 11.87
CA ALA A 159 27.05 8.00 10.52
C ALA A 159 26.31 6.64 10.46
N ARG A 160 25.09 6.65 9.94
CA ARG A 160 24.27 5.42 9.78
C ARG A 160 25.02 4.39 8.94
N PRO A 161 25.13 3.12 9.40
CA PRO A 161 25.63 2.08 8.53
C PRO A 161 24.67 1.94 7.34
N VAL A 162 25.18 2.12 6.14
CA VAL A 162 24.42 1.84 4.90
C VAL A 162 24.30 0.32 4.80
N VAL A 163 23.17 -0.24 5.20
CA VAL A 163 22.86 -1.63 4.91
C VAL A 163 22.54 -1.71 3.42
N THR A 164 23.57 -1.95 2.64
CA THR A 164 23.42 -2.33 1.24
C THR A 164 23.01 -3.80 1.22
N THR A 165 21.72 -4.07 1.29
CA THR A 165 21.20 -5.34 0.80
C THR A 165 21.57 -5.38 -0.67
N LYS A 166 22.53 -6.25 -1.02
CA LYS A 166 23.02 -6.35 -2.37
C LYS A 166 21.90 -6.91 -3.24
N LEU A 167 21.20 -6.00 -3.92
CA LEU A 167 20.10 -6.35 -4.81
C LEU A 167 20.61 -7.31 -5.89
N PRO A 168 20.01 -8.50 -6.07
CA PRO A 168 20.38 -9.40 -7.15
C PRO A 168 20.24 -8.70 -8.51
N PRO A 169 21.14 -8.94 -9.46
CA PRO A 169 21.15 -8.23 -10.74
C PRO A 169 19.87 -8.44 -11.58
N PHE A 170 19.10 -9.46 -11.28
CA PHE A 170 17.82 -9.76 -11.96
C PHE A 170 16.60 -9.14 -11.28
N ALA A 171 16.75 -8.54 -10.10
CA ALA A 171 15.65 -8.02 -9.31
C ALA A 171 15.61 -6.48 -9.33
N SER A 172 14.43 -5.91 -9.50
CA SER A 172 14.20 -4.47 -9.36
C SER A 172 13.98 -4.06 -7.90
N ARG A 173 13.53 -5.00 -7.04
CA ARG A 173 13.32 -4.81 -5.61
C ARG A 173 13.42 -6.14 -4.87
N LEU A 174 13.90 -6.11 -3.63
CA LEU A 174 14.01 -7.23 -2.72
C LEU A 174 13.38 -6.85 -1.38
N ASP A 175 12.47 -7.68 -0.88
CA ASP A 175 11.84 -7.51 0.44
C ASP A 175 11.97 -8.81 1.22
N SER A 176 12.38 -8.74 2.49
CA SER A 176 12.49 -9.89 3.37
C SER A 176 11.22 -10.06 4.19
N VAL A 177 10.73 -11.29 4.28
CA VAL A 177 9.50 -11.66 4.97
C VAL A 177 9.81 -12.69 6.05
N MET A 178 9.43 -12.38 7.28
CA MET A 178 9.42 -13.33 8.40
C MET A 178 8.10 -14.08 8.40
N LEU A 179 8.17 -15.41 8.52
CA LEU A 179 7.00 -16.27 8.51
C LEU A 179 7.09 -17.32 9.60
N ILE A 180 6.00 -17.48 10.34
CA ILE A 180 5.84 -18.53 11.34
C ILE A 180 4.71 -19.44 10.87
N ALA A 181 4.98 -20.74 10.85
CA ALA A 181 3.99 -21.73 10.48
C ALA A 181 4.11 -22.98 11.38
N THR A 182 3.01 -23.73 11.45
CA THR A 182 2.94 -25.00 12.14
C THR A 182 2.39 -26.05 11.20
N SER A 183 3.04 -27.21 11.13
CA SER A 183 2.51 -28.36 10.40
C SER A 183 2.47 -29.60 11.26
N VAL A 184 1.56 -30.51 10.93
CA VAL A 184 1.51 -31.86 11.49
C VAL A 184 1.92 -32.81 10.39
N SER A 185 2.99 -33.55 10.63
CA SER A 185 3.52 -34.56 9.72
C SER A 185 3.17 -35.95 10.22
N GLU A 186 2.61 -36.76 9.36
CA GLU A 186 2.29 -38.16 9.61
C GLU A 186 3.06 -39.03 8.62
N ASN A 187 3.84 -39.97 9.13
CA ASN A 187 4.51 -40.99 8.33
C ASN A 187 3.82 -42.32 8.53
N ALA A 188 3.84 -43.18 7.53
CA ALA A 188 3.24 -44.50 7.61
C ALA A 188 3.80 -45.31 8.79
N GLY A 189 2.92 -45.70 9.72
CA GLY A 189 3.29 -46.47 10.91
C GLY A 189 3.90 -45.67 12.07
N ALA A 190 3.96 -44.33 11.97
CA ALA A 190 4.48 -43.46 13.02
C ALA A 190 3.35 -42.59 13.62
N LYS A 191 3.60 -42.07 14.81
CA LYS A 191 2.69 -41.09 15.43
C LYS A 191 2.86 -39.73 14.74
N PRO A 192 1.76 -38.94 14.62
CA PRO A 192 1.84 -37.57 14.12
C PRO A 192 2.84 -36.73 14.92
N GLN A 193 3.60 -35.92 14.22
CA GLN A 193 4.58 -34.99 14.80
C GLN A 193 4.25 -33.56 14.40
N THR A 194 4.27 -32.66 15.35
CA THR A 194 4.13 -31.22 15.09
C THR A 194 5.49 -30.62 14.77
N VAL A 195 5.57 -29.88 13.67
CA VAL A 195 6.75 -29.15 13.24
C VAL A 195 6.45 -27.66 13.27
N HIS A 196 7.32 -26.90 13.92
CA HIS A 196 7.25 -25.43 13.92
C HIS A 196 8.29 -24.90 12.93
N TRP A 197 7.84 -23.98 12.10
CA TRP A 197 8.63 -23.36 11.05
C TRP A 197 8.81 -21.88 11.38
N ASN A 198 10.06 -21.45 11.51
CA ASN A 198 10.43 -20.03 11.59
C ASN A 198 11.30 -19.75 10.36
N LEU A 199 10.73 -19.09 9.39
CA LEU A 199 11.34 -18.88 8.08
C LEU A 199 11.52 -17.41 7.78
N ARG A 200 12.67 -17.09 7.19
CA ARG A 200 12.90 -15.82 6.50
C ARG A 200 12.92 -16.11 5.01
N LEU A 201 12.08 -15.44 4.26
CA LEU A 201 12.03 -15.54 2.81
C LEU A 201 12.40 -14.20 2.20
N ASP A 202 13.28 -14.23 1.23
CA ASP A 202 13.56 -13.08 0.38
C ASP A 202 12.67 -13.15 -0.85
N VAL A 203 11.88 -12.10 -1.06
CA VAL A 203 10.98 -11.99 -2.21
C VAL A 203 11.51 -10.91 -3.13
N SER A 204 11.85 -11.31 -4.34
CA SER A 204 12.37 -10.44 -5.39
C SER A 204 11.29 -10.07 -6.40
N ASN A 205 11.29 -8.83 -6.82
CA ASN A 205 10.48 -8.37 -7.95
C ASN A 205 11.31 -8.49 -9.24
N VAL A 206 10.90 -9.39 -10.11
CA VAL A 206 11.52 -9.67 -11.40
C VAL A 206 10.53 -9.38 -12.50
N ASP A 207 10.73 -8.31 -13.26
CA ASP A 207 9.84 -7.88 -14.35
C ASP A 207 8.35 -7.75 -13.93
N GLY A 208 8.13 -7.26 -12.71
CA GLY A 208 6.79 -7.09 -12.15
C GLY A 208 6.19 -8.34 -11.49
N LYS A 209 6.87 -9.50 -11.56
CA LYS A 209 6.47 -10.74 -10.91
C LYS A 209 7.23 -10.90 -9.59
N LEU A 210 6.51 -11.21 -8.52
CA LEU A 210 7.11 -11.51 -7.21
C LEU A 210 7.46 -12.99 -7.14
N MET A 211 8.73 -13.29 -6.82
CA MET A 211 9.28 -14.64 -6.74
C MET A 211 10.20 -14.78 -5.52
N VAL A 212 10.28 -15.97 -4.95
CA VAL A 212 11.16 -16.24 -3.81
C VAL A 212 12.59 -16.45 -4.32
N SER A 213 13.52 -15.64 -3.81
CA SER A 213 14.93 -15.67 -4.19
C SER A 213 15.85 -16.18 -3.09
N GLY A 214 15.35 -16.26 -1.85
CA GLY A 214 16.08 -16.75 -0.69
C GLY A 214 15.19 -17.42 0.32
N LEU A 215 15.72 -18.41 1.03
CA LEU A 215 15.03 -19.11 2.12
C LEU A 215 16.05 -19.42 3.22
N GLU A 216 15.75 -18.97 4.42
CA GLU A 216 16.55 -19.21 5.62
C GLU A 216 15.67 -19.70 6.77
N SER A 217 16.15 -20.66 7.54
CA SER A 217 15.49 -21.09 8.79
C SER A 217 16.06 -20.29 9.96
N VAL A 218 15.18 -19.54 10.64
CA VAL A 218 15.54 -18.73 11.80
C VAL A 218 15.38 -19.59 13.06
N ARG A 219 16.42 -19.66 13.87
CA ARG A 219 16.45 -20.42 15.13
C ARG A 219 16.18 -19.53 16.32
#